data_6071002e916044c2ae10b89742d3133d
#
_entry.id   6071002e916044c2ae10b89742d3133d
#
_cell.length_a   1.000
_cell.length_b   1.000
_cell.length_c   1.000
_cell.angle_alpha   90.00
_cell.angle_beta   90.00
_cell.angle_gamma   90.00
#
_symmetry.space_group_name_H-M   'P 1'
#
loop_
_entity.id
_entity.type
_entity.pdbx_description
1 polymer ?
#
loop_
_entity_poly.entity_id
_entity_poly.type
_entity_poly.pdbx_seq_one_letter_code
_entity_poly.pdbx_strand_id
1 'polypeptide(L)'
;MIAIRMIIEIIIFIVMMGMSIKIRQNKIKRTRKITLIRIFGTIMFLVIVPYVGAFPVENLFITFKSPEQALAYEVWPMSKIKVDKIIEGEESCLVIEKKEKHGNIRYETEYFKKVPGGYKFPGNHDLKAKNITGTSLIVEYVKGTKDYYLSGVKMTECADDIVDIKDNLGTSFVQTSEKVGHYKDIEAYDQAYYGYMYDITNDYKIYLEGQTYKLPFDVDSFSN
;
A
#
# COMPACT_ATOMS: atom_id res chain seq x y z
N MET A 1 -3.97 3.68 7.97
CA MET A 1 -5.35 3.96 7.43
C MET A 1 -6.47 3.85 8.47
N ILE A 2 -6.32 4.32 9.68
CA ILE A 2 -7.19 3.76 10.72
C ILE A 2 -8.12 4.81 11.35
N ALA A 3 -7.68 6.06 11.53
CA ALA A 3 -8.41 6.96 12.41
C ALA A 3 -9.81 7.38 11.93
N ILE A 4 -9.94 8.01 10.76
CA ILE A 4 -11.27 8.50 10.31
C ILE A 4 -12.18 7.33 9.96
N ARG A 5 -11.68 6.31 9.29
CA ARG A 5 -12.48 5.12 8.95
C ARG A 5 -12.99 4.41 10.18
N MET A 6 -12.11 4.13 11.16
CA MET A 6 -12.52 3.53 12.43
C MET A 6 -13.53 4.38 13.18
N ILE A 7 -13.37 5.70 13.21
CA ILE A 7 -14.31 6.60 13.87
C ILE A 7 -15.69 6.49 13.20
N ILE A 8 -15.76 6.52 11.88
CA ILE A 8 -17.03 6.38 11.14
C ILE A 8 -17.67 5.03 11.45
N GLU A 9 -16.91 3.92 11.38
CA GLU A 9 -17.42 2.58 11.68
C GLU A 9 -17.89 2.45 13.13
N ILE A 10 -17.14 2.97 14.09
CA ILE A 10 -17.50 2.96 15.51
C ILE A 10 -18.79 3.78 15.74
N ILE A 11 -18.92 4.97 15.16
CA ILE A 11 -20.12 5.79 15.31
C ILE A 11 -21.34 5.05 14.77
N ILE A 12 -21.26 4.48 13.57
CA ILE A 12 -22.36 3.71 12.97
C ILE A 12 -22.72 2.52 13.86
N PHE A 13 -21.71 1.77 14.35
CA PHE A 13 -21.92 0.64 15.24
C PHE A 13 -22.60 1.04 16.57
N ILE A 14 -22.13 2.12 17.21
CA ILE A 14 -22.72 2.64 18.47
C ILE A 14 -24.18 3.04 18.26
N VAL A 15 -24.52 3.74 17.17
CA VAL A 15 -25.89 4.14 16.86
C VAL A 15 -26.80 2.93 16.68
N MET A 16 -26.36 1.92 15.91
CA MET A 16 -27.13 0.69 15.69
C MET A 16 -27.31 -0.13 16.97
N MET A 17 -26.25 -0.24 17.77
CA MET A 17 -26.30 -0.95 19.05
C MET A 17 -27.23 -0.23 20.03
N GLY A 18 -27.10 1.10 20.14
CA GLY A 18 -27.96 1.91 21.00
C GLY A 18 -29.45 1.80 20.64
N MET A 19 -29.79 1.82 19.36
CA MET A 19 -31.16 1.57 18.90
C MET A 19 -31.65 0.17 19.28
N SER A 20 -30.81 -0.85 19.09
CA SER A 20 -31.15 -2.24 19.41
C SER A 20 -31.42 -2.43 20.91
N ILE A 21 -30.57 -1.85 21.76
CA ILE A 21 -30.75 -1.87 23.23
C ILE A 21 -32.05 -1.17 23.66
N LYS A 22 -32.30 0.03 23.12
CA LYS A 22 -33.55 0.78 23.48
C LYS A 22 -34.82 0.04 23.09
N ILE A 23 -34.82 -0.67 21.97
CA ILE A 23 -35.96 -1.52 21.57
C ILE A 23 -36.09 -2.72 22.49
N ARG A 24 -34.98 -3.41 22.83
CA ARG A 24 -34.97 -4.54 23.75
C ARG A 24 -35.47 -4.16 25.16
N GLN A 25 -35.16 -2.94 25.62
CA GLN A 25 -35.61 -2.41 26.89
C GLN A 25 -37.07 -1.87 26.86
N ASN A 26 -37.82 -2.09 25.78
CA ASN A 26 -39.19 -1.55 25.57
C ASN A 26 -39.30 -0.02 25.68
N LYS A 27 -38.19 0.71 25.68
CA LYS A 27 -38.18 2.19 25.69
C LYS A 27 -38.64 2.79 24.38
N ILE A 28 -38.61 2.01 23.30
CA ILE A 28 -39.13 2.39 21.99
C ILE A 28 -40.05 1.27 21.52
N LYS A 29 -41.34 1.62 21.28
CA LYS A 29 -42.33 0.67 20.75
C LYS A 29 -41.93 0.21 19.36
N ARG A 30 -41.97 -1.11 19.13
CA ARG A 30 -41.67 -1.71 17.82
C ARG A 30 -42.79 -1.42 16.84
N THR A 31 -42.64 -0.38 16.04
CA THR A 31 -43.57 -0.02 14.96
C THR A 31 -42.98 -0.45 13.60
N ARG A 32 -43.84 -0.53 12.55
CA ARG A 32 -43.39 -0.80 11.18
C ARG A 32 -42.28 0.18 10.74
N LYS A 33 -42.44 1.50 11.09
CA LYS A 33 -41.45 2.54 10.78
C LYS A 33 -40.08 2.23 11.41
N ILE A 34 -40.05 1.86 12.69
CA ILE A 34 -38.78 1.52 13.38
C ILE A 34 -38.16 0.27 12.83
N THR A 35 -38.97 -0.74 12.44
CA THR A 35 -38.44 -1.95 11.78
C THR A 35 -37.81 -1.61 10.42
N LEU A 36 -38.46 -0.76 9.61
CA LEU A 36 -37.92 -0.31 8.33
C LEU A 36 -36.61 0.49 8.50
N ILE A 37 -36.57 1.41 9.48
CA ILE A 37 -35.33 2.17 9.79
C ILE A 37 -34.19 1.24 10.17
N ARG A 38 -34.47 0.18 10.95
CA ARG A 38 -33.44 -0.82 11.30
C ARG A 38 -32.94 -1.61 10.10
N ILE A 39 -33.88 -2.10 9.26
CA ILE A 39 -33.51 -2.83 8.03
C ILE A 39 -32.66 -1.93 7.14
N PHE A 40 -33.10 -0.69 6.89
CA PHE A 40 -32.35 0.28 6.11
C PHE A 40 -30.98 0.58 6.72
N GLY A 41 -30.91 0.83 8.03
CA GLY A 41 -29.64 1.03 8.74
C GLY A 41 -28.69 -0.16 8.66
N THR A 42 -29.23 -1.40 8.72
CA THR A 42 -28.42 -2.62 8.55
C THR A 42 -27.89 -2.72 7.12
N ILE A 43 -28.71 -2.46 6.11
CA ILE A 43 -28.30 -2.48 4.70
C ILE A 43 -27.23 -1.40 4.47
N MET A 44 -27.45 -0.19 4.96
CA MET A 44 -26.47 0.91 4.88
C MET A 44 -25.15 0.55 5.55
N PHE A 45 -25.21 -0.09 6.72
CA PHE A 45 -24.00 -0.56 7.41
C PHE A 45 -23.23 -1.60 6.56
N LEU A 46 -23.95 -2.59 6.00
CA LEU A 46 -23.37 -3.62 5.15
C LEU A 46 -22.76 -3.09 3.84
N VAL A 47 -23.19 -1.92 3.38
CA VAL A 47 -22.66 -1.25 2.18
C VAL A 47 -21.54 -0.29 2.55
N ILE A 48 -21.74 0.55 3.57
CA ILE A 48 -20.80 1.62 3.94
C ILE A 48 -19.50 1.04 4.50
N VAL A 49 -19.57 0.02 5.36
CA VAL A 49 -18.37 -0.54 5.99
C VAL A 49 -17.39 -1.12 4.97
N PRO A 50 -17.80 -2.00 4.03
CA PRO A 50 -16.91 -2.46 2.99
C PRO A 50 -16.42 -1.32 2.07
N TYR A 51 -17.28 -0.34 1.77
CA TYR A 51 -16.91 0.80 0.94
C TYR A 51 -15.81 1.64 1.62
N VAL A 52 -16.00 2.00 2.90
CA VAL A 52 -15.02 2.76 3.69
C VAL A 52 -13.72 1.96 3.86
N GLY A 53 -13.80 0.62 3.95
CA GLY A 53 -12.63 -0.26 3.98
C GLY A 53 -11.87 -0.32 2.65
N ALA A 54 -12.59 -0.24 1.53
CA ALA A 54 -12.01 -0.36 0.19
C ALA A 54 -11.50 0.96 -0.39
N PHE A 55 -12.09 2.09 -0.02
CA PHE A 55 -11.77 3.41 -0.56
C PHE A 55 -11.22 4.35 0.51
N PRO A 56 -10.17 5.11 0.22
CA PRO A 56 -9.61 6.10 1.15
C PRO A 56 -10.53 7.33 1.23
N VAL A 57 -11.53 7.24 2.11
CA VAL A 57 -12.52 8.32 2.31
C VAL A 57 -11.86 9.63 2.76
N GLU A 58 -10.69 9.56 3.35
CA GLU A 58 -9.84 10.70 3.72
C GLU A 58 -9.54 11.59 2.52
N ASN A 59 -9.40 11.00 1.34
CA ASN A 59 -9.13 11.72 0.09
C ASN A 59 -10.23 12.72 -0.31
N LEU A 60 -11.43 12.59 0.28
CA LEU A 60 -12.53 13.56 0.07
C LEU A 60 -12.27 14.89 0.80
N PHE A 61 -11.49 14.85 1.88
CA PHE A 61 -11.33 15.99 2.79
C PHE A 61 -9.88 16.44 2.97
N ILE A 62 -8.91 15.55 2.72
CA ILE A 62 -7.51 15.78 3.01
C ILE A 62 -6.68 15.62 1.74
N THR A 63 -5.80 16.58 1.51
CA THR A 63 -4.66 16.48 0.59
C THR A 63 -3.42 16.74 1.42
N PHE A 64 -2.51 15.78 1.46
CA PHE A 64 -1.29 15.86 2.24
C PHE A 64 -0.24 16.66 1.47
N LYS A 65 0.49 17.53 2.17
CA LYS A 65 1.52 18.36 1.51
C LYS A 65 2.78 17.59 1.14
N SER A 66 3.02 16.45 1.82
CA SER A 66 4.15 15.59 1.51
C SER A 66 3.78 14.12 1.75
N PRO A 67 4.52 13.16 1.13
CA PRO A 67 4.31 11.73 1.36
C PRO A 67 4.50 11.33 2.83
N GLU A 68 5.47 11.97 3.53
CA GLU A 68 5.73 11.71 4.95
C GLU A 68 4.53 12.09 5.82
N GLN A 69 3.81 13.16 5.48
CA GLN A 69 2.58 13.54 6.19
C GLN A 69 1.47 12.53 5.94
N ALA A 70 1.33 12.04 4.71
CA ALA A 70 0.35 11.01 4.37
C ALA A 70 0.66 9.73 5.14
N LEU A 71 1.92 9.32 5.16
CA LEU A 71 2.39 8.15 5.88
C LEU A 71 2.19 8.29 7.40
N ALA A 72 2.57 9.43 7.98
CA ALA A 72 2.37 9.70 9.40
C ALA A 72 0.89 9.62 9.80
N TYR A 73 -0.02 10.06 8.93
CA TYR A 73 -1.45 9.94 9.14
C TYR A 73 -1.91 8.47 9.08
N GLU A 74 -1.38 7.69 8.15
CA GLU A 74 -1.77 6.29 7.98
C GLU A 74 -1.46 5.44 9.21
N VAL A 75 -0.35 5.68 9.86
CA VAL A 75 0.17 4.87 10.97
C VAL A 75 -0.18 5.40 12.35
N TRP A 76 -0.76 6.62 12.43
CA TRP A 76 -1.21 7.18 13.70
C TRP A 76 -2.29 6.31 14.36
N PRO A 77 -2.25 6.05 15.68
CA PRO A 77 -1.28 6.51 16.68
C PRO A 77 -0.18 5.50 17.02
N MET A 78 0.00 4.44 16.24
CA MET A 78 0.64 3.19 16.70
C MET A 78 2.14 3.06 16.51
N SER A 79 2.81 3.89 15.70
CA SER A 79 4.26 3.70 15.51
C SER A 79 5.02 4.98 15.18
N LYS A 80 6.29 5.01 15.62
CA LYS A 80 7.28 5.95 15.09
C LYS A 80 7.80 5.33 13.79
N ILE A 81 7.36 5.88 12.67
CA ILE A 81 7.87 5.51 11.35
C ILE A 81 9.02 6.43 11.00
N LYS A 82 10.03 5.84 10.42
CA LYS A 82 11.12 6.57 9.81
C LYS A 82 11.07 6.31 8.31
N VAL A 83 10.82 7.37 7.55
CA VAL A 83 11.00 7.32 6.10
C VAL A 83 12.49 7.13 5.84
N ASP A 84 12.85 6.08 5.12
CA ASP A 84 14.21 5.80 4.69
C ASP A 84 14.50 6.50 3.37
N LYS A 85 13.64 6.25 2.37
CA LYS A 85 13.75 6.87 1.05
C LYS A 85 12.39 7.13 0.43
N ILE A 86 12.34 8.10 -0.48
CA ILE A 86 11.21 8.38 -1.35
C ILE A 86 11.71 8.28 -2.79
N ILE A 87 11.02 7.49 -3.59
CA ILE A 87 11.24 7.39 -5.02
C ILE A 87 10.11 8.14 -5.70
N GLU A 88 10.45 9.32 -6.22
CA GLU A 88 9.51 10.21 -6.85
C GLU A 88 9.25 9.77 -8.30
N GLY A 89 7.99 9.51 -8.63
CA GLY A 89 7.52 9.35 -10.00
C GLY A 89 6.93 10.66 -10.55
N GLU A 90 6.39 10.65 -11.75
CA GLU A 90 5.73 11.82 -12.36
C GLU A 90 4.37 12.09 -11.71
N GLU A 91 3.55 11.06 -11.53
CA GLU A 91 2.15 11.14 -11.09
C GLU A 91 1.92 10.48 -9.73
N SER A 92 2.94 9.80 -9.17
CA SER A 92 2.90 9.13 -7.89
C SER A 92 4.26 9.14 -7.20
N CYS A 93 4.37 8.55 -6.02
CA CYS A 93 5.64 8.24 -5.38
C CYS A 93 5.55 6.93 -4.60
N LEU A 94 6.70 6.29 -4.45
CA LEU A 94 6.93 5.14 -3.58
C LEU A 94 7.73 5.62 -2.36
N VAL A 95 7.20 5.36 -1.18
CA VAL A 95 7.88 5.62 0.10
C VAL A 95 8.38 4.31 0.65
N ILE A 96 9.65 4.25 0.98
CA ILE A 96 10.29 3.12 1.66
C ILE A 96 10.41 3.49 3.13
N GLU A 97 9.73 2.73 3.97
CA GLU A 97 9.73 2.90 5.42
C GLU A 97 10.71 1.94 6.08
N LYS A 98 11.40 2.46 7.10
CA LYS A 98 12.24 1.65 7.97
C LYS A 98 11.54 1.47 9.31
N LYS A 99 11.18 0.24 9.65
CA LYS A 99 10.59 -0.15 10.93
C LYS A 99 11.61 -0.93 11.75
N GLU A 100 11.81 -0.52 13.00
CA GLU A 100 12.65 -1.27 13.93
C GLU A 100 11.77 -1.94 14.99
N LYS A 101 11.85 -3.26 15.09
CA LYS A 101 11.12 -4.03 16.08
C LYS A 101 12.03 -5.11 16.68
N HIS A 102 12.22 -5.04 17.99
CA HIS A 102 13.06 -5.99 18.75
C HIS A 102 14.50 -6.12 18.20
N GLY A 103 15.08 -5.02 17.74
CA GLY A 103 16.43 -4.99 17.16
C GLY A 103 16.51 -5.44 15.69
N ASN A 104 15.42 -5.87 15.10
CA ASN A 104 15.36 -6.19 13.68
C ASN A 104 14.83 -4.99 12.90
N ILE A 105 15.48 -4.71 11.77
CA ILE A 105 15.07 -3.68 10.81
C ILE A 105 14.21 -4.37 9.74
N ARG A 106 13.07 -3.77 9.43
CA ARG A 106 12.22 -4.16 8.30
C ARG A 106 11.93 -2.96 7.42
N TYR A 107 11.87 -3.22 6.13
CA TYR A 107 11.45 -2.22 5.15
C TYR A 107 10.06 -2.56 4.64
N GLU A 108 9.19 -1.57 4.62
CA GLU A 108 7.87 -1.67 4.03
C GLU A 108 7.71 -0.55 3.00
N THR A 109 6.83 -0.74 2.03
CA THR A 109 6.61 0.20 0.94
C THR A 109 5.18 0.68 0.93
N GLU A 110 5.01 2.00 0.72
CA GLU A 110 3.69 2.62 0.56
C GLU A 110 3.68 3.53 -0.66
N TYR A 111 2.54 3.59 -1.33
CA TYR A 111 2.36 4.36 -2.56
C TYR A 111 1.42 5.53 -2.32
N PHE A 112 1.72 6.68 -2.94
CA PHE A 112 0.86 7.85 -2.90
C PHE A 112 0.69 8.43 -4.31
N LYS A 113 -0.54 8.86 -4.65
CA LYS A 113 -0.83 9.60 -5.88
C LYS A 113 -0.50 11.06 -5.70
N LYS A 114 0.17 11.66 -6.69
CA LYS A 114 0.33 13.11 -6.80
C LYS A 114 -0.96 13.73 -7.33
N VAL A 115 -1.39 14.79 -6.69
CA VAL A 115 -2.57 15.56 -7.09
C VAL A 115 -2.27 17.05 -6.97
N PRO A 116 -3.03 17.94 -7.61
CA PRO A 116 -2.87 19.38 -7.38
C PRO A 116 -2.92 19.70 -5.88
N GLY A 117 -1.84 20.28 -5.37
CA GLY A 117 -1.70 20.66 -3.97
C GLY A 117 -1.09 19.60 -3.04
N GLY A 118 -0.68 18.43 -3.54
CA GLY A 118 0.03 17.44 -2.73
C GLY A 118 -0.24 15.98 -3.08
N TYR A 119 -0.50 15.16 -2.06
CA TYR A 119 -0.56 13.70 -2.17
C TYR A 119 -1.87 13.14 -1.60
N LYS A 120 -2.30 12.01 -2.14
CA LYS A 120 -3.46 11.25 -1.69
C LYS A 120 -3.15 9.76 -1.66
N PHE A 121 -3.88 9.01 -0.83
CA PHE A 121 -3.79 7.55 -0.82
C PHE A 121 -4.31 6.97 -2.14
N PRO A 122 -3.66 5.97 -2.73
CA PRO A 122 -4.30 5.13 -3.74
C PRO A 122 -5.43 4.33 -3.06
N GLY A 123 -6.49 4.04 -3.81
CA GLY A 123 -7.49 3.07 -3.34
C GLY A 123 -6.91 1.65 -3.35
N ASN A 124 -7.48 0.76 -2.53
CA ASN A 124 -7.02 -0.64 -2.47
C ASN A 124 -7.09 -1.36 -3.83
N HIS A 125 -7.94 -0.88 -4.75
CA HIS A 125 -8.05 -1.41 -6.12
C HIS A 125 -7.23 -0.64 -7.14
N ASP A 126 -6.56 0.43 -6.71
CA ASP A 126 -5.78 1.28 -7.59
C ASP A 126 -4.32 0.84 -7.69
N LEU A 127 -3.83 0.06 -6.72
CA LEU A 127 -2.51 -0.55 -6.80
C LEU A 127 -2.63 -1.91 -7.50
N LYS A 128 -1.86 -2.10 -8.54
CA LYS A 128 -1.77 -3.35 -9.30
C LYS A 128 -0.34 -3.86 -9.23
N ALA A 129 -0.20 -5.17 -9.09
CA ALA A 129 1.09 -5.83 -9.03
C ALA A 129 1.13 -7.01 -9.99
N LYS A 130 2.28 -7.24 -10.61
CA LYS A 130 2.53 -8.38 -11.48
C LYS A 130 3.92 -8.97 -11.21
N ASN A 131 3.93 -10.25 -10.89
CA ASN A 131 5.17 -10.98 -10.70
C ASN A 131 5.80 -11.32 -12.05
N ILE A 132 7.13 -11.18 -12.15
CA ILE A 132 7.89 -11.65 -13.30
C ILE A 132 8.21 -13.13 -13.08
N THR A 133 7.70 -13.98 -13.97
CA THR A 133 7.84 -15.44 -13.87
C THR A 133 9.31 -15.85 -13.77
N GLY A 134 9.63 -16.72 -12.81
CA GLY A 134 10.98 -17.25 -12.58
C GLY A 134 11.90 -16.32 -11.80
N THR A 135 11.38 -15.24 -11.21
CA THR A 135 12.14 -14.30 -10.39
C THR A 135 11.38 -13.89 -9.14
N SER A 136 12.05 -13.18 -8.23
CA SER A 136 11.42 -12.45 -7.13
C SER A 136 11.02 -11.01 -7.52
N LEU A 137 11.06 -10.69 -8.82
CA LEU A 137 10.72 -9.35 -9.30
C LEU A 137 9.22 -9.13 -9.37
N ILE A 138 8.79 -8.01 -8.86
CA ILE A 138 7.41 -7.53 -8.89
C ILE A 138 7.40 -6.16 -9.54
N VAL A 139 6.50 -5.97 -10.49
CA VAL A 139 6.21 -4.64 -11.02
C VAL A 139 4.86 -4.21 -10.50
N GLU A 140 4.85 -3.04 -9.90
CA GLU A 140 3.66 -2.42 -9.34
C GLU A 140 3.39 -1.09 -10.04
N TYR A 141 2.12 -0.75 -10.19
CA TYR A 141 1.73 0.55 -10.72
C TYR A 141 0.45 1.04 -10.06
N VAL A 142 0.31 2.36 -10.01
CA VAL A 142 -0.89 3.02 -9.48
C VAL A 142 -1.85 3.29 -10.64
N LYS A 143 -3.04 2.70 -10.60
CA LYS A 143 -4.06 2.82 -11.65
C LYS A 143 -4.37 4.28 -11.97
N GLY A 144 -4.42 4.58 -13.28
CA GLY A 144 -4.66 5.93 -13.80
C GLY A 144 -3.42 6.82 -13.78
N THR A 145 -2.24 6.24 -13.58
CA THR A 145 -0.93 6.87 -13.80
C THR A 145 -0.14 6.07 -14.82
N LYS A 146 1.00 6.63 -15.27
CA LYS A 146 1.99 5.95 -16.10
C LYS A 146 3.24 5.57 -15.32
N ASP A 147 3.19 5.68 -14.01
CA ASP A 147 4.28 5.35 -13.10
C ASP A 147 4.29 3.86 -12.78
N TYR A 148 5.42 3.24 -12.99
CA TYR A 148 5.70 1.86 -12.65
C TYR A 148 6.85 1.79 -11.66
N TYR A 149 6.73 0.89 -10.70
CA TYR A 149 7.76 0.62 -9.72
C TYR A 149 8.14 -0.84 -9.80
N LEU A 150 9.44 -1.09 -9.96
CA LEU A 150 9.98 -2.43 -9.89
C LEU A 150 10.53 -2.65 -8.49
N SER A 151 10.18 -3.76 -7.88
CA SER A 151 10.76 -4.21 -6.63
C SER A 151 11.18 -5.67 -6.72
N GLY A 152 12.14 -6.05 -5.89
CA GLY A 152 12.57 -7.43 -5.76
C GLY A 152 13.44 -7.61 -4.53
N VAL A 153 13.63 -8.88 -4.15
CA VAL A 153 14.43 -9.27 -2.99
C VAL A 153 15.37 -10.40 -3.39
N LYS A 154 16.63 -10.32 -2.95
CA LYS A 154 17.63 -11.39 -3.05
C LYS A 154 18.21 -11.68 -1.67
N MET A 155 18.19 -12.93 -1.26
CA MET A 155 18.87 -13.34 -0.03
C MET A 155 20.37 -13.40 -0.27
N THR A 156 21.15 -12.84 0.65
CA THR A 156 22.63 -12.81 0.64
C THR A 156 23.18 -13.18 2.02
N GLU A 157 24.48 -13.39 2.09
CA GLU A 157 25.19 -13.71 3.34
C GLU A 157 25.85 -12.48 3.97
N CYS A 158 25.87 -11.36 3.25
CA CYS A 158 26.48 -10.12 3.69
C CYS A 158 25.53 -8.94 3.54
N ALA A 159 25.51 -8.06 4.54
CA ALA A 159 24.70 -6.84 4.51
C ALA A 159 25.11 -5.86 3.40
N ASP A 160 26.38 -5.88 3.01
CA ASP A 160 26.95 -4.96 2.02
C ASP A 160 26.91 -5.51 0.59
N ASP A 161 26.34 -6.71 0.41
CA ASP A 161 26.18 -7.27 -0.93
C ASP A 161 25.25 -6.38 -1.77
N ILE A 162 25.65 -6.11 -2.99
CA ILE A 162 24.90 -5.32 -3.95
C ILE A 162 24.35 -6.25 -5.03
N VAL A 163 23.04 -6.18 -5.27
CA VAL A 163 22.41 -6.91 -6.37
C VAL A 163 22.74 -6.22 -7.69
N ASP A 164 23.33 -6.95 -8.65
CA ASP A 164 23.58 -6.41 -10.00
C ASP A 164 22.27 -6.40 -10.79
N ILE A 165 21.60 -5.26 -10.74
CA ILE A 165 20.34 -5.00 -11.45
C ILE A 165 20.47 -3.76 -12.33
N LYS A 166 20.06 -3.89 -13.58
CA LYS A 166 20.03 -2.83 -14.60
C LYS A 166 18.82 -3.04 -15.50
N ASP A 167 18.47 -2.03 -16.25
CA ASP A 167 17.45 -2.13 -17.29
C ASP A 167 17.92 -1.46 -18.59
N ASN A 168 17.10 -1.55 -19.62
CA ASN A 168 17.39 -0.91 -20.91
C ASN A 168 17.02 0.58 -20.94
N LEU A 169 16.46 1.14 -19.87
CA LEU A 169 16.12 2.56 -19.73
C LEU A 169 17.18 3.33 -18.93
N GLY A 170 18.12 2.64 -18.27
CA GLY A 170 19.10 3.26 -17.39
C GLY A 170 18.53 3.69 -16.04
N THR A 171 17.52 2.98 -15.56
CA THR A 171 16.89 3.24 -14.26
C THR A 171 17.92 3.15 -13.12
N SER A 172 17.87 4.12 -12.22
CA SER A 172 18.64 4.09 -10.97
C SER A 172 17.88 3.27 -9.93
N PHE A 173 18.45 2.14 -9.53
CA PHE A 173 17.88 1.28 -8.50
C PHE A 173 18.37 1.67 -7.11
N VAL A 174 17.43 1.81 -6.19
CA VAL A 174 17.68 1.98 -4.75
C VAL A 174 17.75 0.61 -4.11
N GLN A 175 18.74 0.37 -3.27
CA GLN A 175 18.88 -0.90 -2.55
C GLN A 175 18.85 -0.67 -1.03
N THR A 176 18.26 -1.62 -0.32
CA THR A 176 18.20 -1.68 1.15
C THR A 176 18.57 -3.09 1.59
N SER A 177 19.14 -3.22 2.80
CA SER A 177 19.53 -4.51 3.36
C SER A 177 18.82 -4.73 4.70
N GLU A 178 18.20 -5.90 4.86
CA GLU A 178 17.51 -6.32 6.07
C GLU A 178 18.07 -7.65 6.58
N LYS A 179 18.47 -7.71 7.85
CA LYS A 179 18.89 -8.97 8.47
C LYS A 179 17.65 -9.81 8.79
N VAL A 180 17.53 -10.97 8.15
CA VAL A 180 16.36 -11.86 8.28
C VAL A 180 16.59 -13.06 9.20
N GLY A 181 17.84 -13.41 9.49
CA GLY A 181 18.11 -14.51 10.42
C GLY A 181 19.53 -15.02 10.41
N HIS A 182 19.69 -16.19 11.05
CA HIS A 182 20.90 -17.00 11.00
C HIS A 182 20.55 -18.39 10.47
N TYR A 183 21.35 -18.90 9.57
CA TYR A 183 21.27 -20.27 9.10
C TYR A 183 22.66 -20.93 9.22
N LYS A 184 22.80 -21.92 10.11
CA LYS A 184 24.06 -22.66 10.34
C LYS A 184 25.26 -21.72 10.52
N ASP A 185 25.19 -20.78 11.46
CA ASP A 185 26.23 -19.79 11.77
C ASP A 185 26.52 -18.74 10.67
N ILE A 186 25.74 -18.73 9.59
CA ILE A 186 25.79 -17.70 8.54
C ILE A 186 24.63 -16.72 8.79
N GLU A 187 24.94 -15.44 8.79
CA GLU A 187 23.91 -14.39 8.80
C GLU A 187 23.25 -14.32 7.44
N ALA A 188 21.92 -14.20 7.43
CA ALA A 188 21.13 -14.05 6.21
C ALA A 188 20.53 -12.65 6.12
N TYR A 189 20.68 -12.04 4.97
CA TYR A 189 20.18 -10.70 4.67
C TYR A 189 19.30 -10.72 3.42
N ASP A 190 18.17 -10.04 3.48
CA ASP A 190 17.37 -9.72 2.31
C ASP A 190 17.86 -8.39 1.72
N GLN A 191 18.42 -8.44 0.52
CA GLN A 191 18.73 -7.26 -0.27
C GLN A 191 17.51 -6.90 -1.11
N ALA A 192 16.76 -5.90 -0.66
CA ALA A 192 15.65 -5.40 -1.43
C ALA A 192 16.09 -4.25 -2.35
N TYR A 193 15.57 -4.23 -3.56
CA TYR A 193 15.90 -3.23 -4.57
C TYR A 193 14.63 -2.70 -5.22
N TYR A 194 14.64 -1.39 -5.52
CA TYR A 194 13.50 -0.64 -6.02
C TYR A 194 13.94 0.26 -7.17
N GLY A 195 13.15 0.30 -8.22
CA GLY A 195 13.37 1.18 -9.36
C GLY A 195 12.08 1.83 -9.82
N TYR A 196 12.19 3.05 -10.34
CA TYR A 196 11.06 3.78 -10.93
C TYR A 196 11.21 3.85 -12.45
N MET A 197 10.11 3.66 -13.14
CA MET A 197 10.02 3.70 -14.59
C MET A 197 8.75 4.45 -15.01
N TYR A 198 8.82 5.19 -16.08
CA TYR A 198 7.69 5.94 -16.62
C TYR A 198 7.30 5.43 -17.99
N ASP A 199 6.00 5.25 -18.24
CA ASP A 199 5.41 4.91 -19.54
C ASP A 199 6.11 3.75 -20.27
N ILE A 200 6.39 2.66 -19.52
CA ILE A 200 7.15 1.53 -20.08
C ILE A 200 6.37 0.82 -21.18
N THR A 201 7.12 0.31 -22.15
CA THR A 201 6.61 -0.39 -23.33
C THR A 201 6.95 -1.88 -23.32
N ASN A 202 6.39 -2.67 -24.25
CA ASN A 202 6.57 -4.13 -24.33
C ASN A 202 8.02 -4.56 -24.64
N ASP A 203 8.91 -3.64 -24.98
CA ASP A 203 10.34 -3.90 -25.22
C ASP A 203 11.22 -3.65 -24.00
N TYR A 204 10.62 -3.30 -22.85
CA TYR A 204 11.33 -3.13 -21.59
C TYR A 204 12.02 -4.44 -21.16
N LYS A 205 13.29 -4.33 -20.78
CA LYS A 205 14.14 -5.45 -20.37
C LYS A 205 14.85 -5.14 -19.06
N ILE A 206 14.90 -6.14 -18.21
CA ILE A 206 15.67 -6.11 -16.96
C ILE A 206 16.82 -7.09 -17.07
N TYR A 207 17.99 -6.66 -16.61
CA TYR A 207 19.18 -7.46 -16.46
C TYR A 207 19.42 -7.64 -14.96
N LEU A 208 19.25 -8.87 -14.47
CA LEU A 208 19.43 -9.22 -13.07
C LEU A 208 20.45 -10.35 -13.00
N GLU A 209 21.60 -10.12 -12.31
CA GLU A 209 22.64 -11.11 -12.09
C GLU A 209 23.08 -11.79 -13.41
N GLY A 210 23.25 -11.01 -14.47
CA GLY A 210 23.65 -11.50 -15.80
C GLY A 210 22.55 -12.19 -16.60
N GLN A 211 21.34 -12.34 -16.07
CA GLN A 211 20.18 -12.88 -16.80
C GLN A 211 19.31 -11.75 -17.32
N THR A 212 18.69 -11.96 -18.48
CA THR A 212 17.79 -10.99 -19.10
C THR A 212 16.35 -11.45 -18.98
N TYR A 213 15.52 -10.60 -18.41
CA TYR A 213 14.08 -10.81 -18.31
C TYR A 213 13.36 -9.80 -19.19
N LYS A 214 12.47 -10.31 -20.02
CA LYS A 214 11.50 -9.49 -20.73
C LYS A 214 10.22 -9.48 -19.92
N LEU A 215 9.65 -8.31 -19.79
CA LEU A 215 8.35 -8.23 -19.15
C LEU A 215 7.29 -8.74 -20.15
N PRO A 216 6.47 -9.71 -19.76
CA PRO A 216 5.27 -10.04 -20.50
C PRO A 216 4.21 -8.97 -20.18
N PHE A 217 4.48 -7.72 -20.56
CA PHE A 217 3.49 -6.67 -20.43
C PHE A 217 2.61 -6.67 -21.65
N ASP A 218 1.48 -7.27 -21.49
CA ASP A 218 0.28 -6.71 -22.04
C ASP A 218 -0.09 -5.54 -21.10
N VAL A 219 0.24 -4.32 -21.47
CA VAL A 219 -0.09 -3.11 -20.70
C VAL A 219 -1.62 -3.06 -20.48
N ASP A 220 -2.39 -3.60 -21.43
CA ASP A 220 -3.84 -3.74 -21.34
C ASP A 220 -4.27 -4.78 -20.27
N SER A 221 -3.41 -5.70 -19.85
CA SER A 221 -3.72 -6.67 -18.79
C SER A 221 -3.75 -6.05 -17.38
N PHE A 222 -3.26 -4.83 -17.22
CA PHE A 222 -3.38 -4.06 -15.99
C PHE A 222 -4.66 -3.20 -15.93
N SER A 223 -5.35 -3.03 -17.07
CA SER A 223 -6.53 -2.14 -17.17
C SER A 223 -7.86 -2.80 -16.80
N ASN A 224 -7.89 -4.09 -16.45
CA ASN A 224 -9.10 -4.83 -16.05
C ASN A 224 -9.19 -5.05 -14.54
#